data_aa164f9a8aebed6e6d94ae09147f407e
#
_entry.id   aa164f9a8aebed6e6d94ae09147f407e
#
_cell.length_a   1.000
_cell.length_b   1.000
_cell.length_c   1.000
_cell.angle_alpha   90.00
_cell.angle_beta   90.00
_cell.angle_gamma   90.00
#
_symmetry.space_group_name_H-M   'P 1'
#
loop_
_entity.id
_entity.type
_entity.pdbx_description
1 polymer ?
#
loop_
_entity_poly.entity_id
_entity_poly.type
_entity_poly.pdbx_seq_one_letter_code
_entity_poly.pdbx_strand_id
1 'polypeptide(L)'
;MTIKEAILQSLEDLKSTANYLEVHQHIIDTGYYTFTEGKTPENTISSQLGEFIRKDDTRVKRIKGKGGTYYYYLTKYEAELELDIRSQAAAETSKQGKSQAFTERDLHILLSSFLKSTNTYSKTIFHEKSKNSKDDHQKWVHPDMVGISFLNLQNPISKALLKVVNQADAFKIHSYELKKEINTDYELKKTFFQAVSNSSWANYGYLVAFDISGNLDDEIERLNQSFGIGVIELKADPYQSKILYPARYKELDFKTIDKLCKINPDF
;
A
#
# COMPACT_ATOMS: atom_id res chain seq x y z
N MET A 1 -38.76 11.59 -1.39
CA MET A 1 -37.67 12.24 -0.64
C MET A 1 -36.56 12.61 -1.61
N THR A 2 -35.94 13.77 -1.48
CA THR A 2 -34.78 14.13 -2.29
C THR A 2 -33.53 13.34 -1.80
N ILE A 3 -32.53 13.20 -2.63
CA ILE A 3 -31.31 12.47 -2.24
C ILE A 3 -30.62 13.10 -1.02
N LYS A 4 -30.66 14.42 -0.88
CA LYS A 4 -30.12 15.13 0.30
C LYS A 4 -30.90 14.85 1.57
N GLU A 5 -32.21 14.82 1.49
CA GLU A 5 -33.08 14.44 2.61
C GLU A 5 -32.84 12.97 3.01
N ALA A 6 -32.69 12.07 2.02
CA ALA A 6 -32.39 10.66 2.28
C ALA A 6 -31.04 10.48 3.01
N ILE A 7 -30.01 11.23 2.61
CA ILE A 7 -28.70 11.22 3.28
C ILE A 7 -28.83 11.71 4.73
N LEU A 8 -29.52 12.84 4.96
CA LEU A 8 -29.69 13.39 6.29
C LEU A 8 -30.49 12.45 7.19
N GLN A 9 -31.57 11.84 6.66
CA GLN A 9 -32.37 10.88 7.39
C GLN A 9 -31.56 9.61 7.74
N SER A 10 -30.74 9.12 6.80
CA SER A 10 -29.86 7.98 7.07
C SER A 10 -28.83 8.27 8.15
N LEU A 11 -28.21 9.45 8.16
CA LEU A 11 -27.31 9.87 9.22
C LEU A 11 -28.04 10.06 10.57
N GLU A 12 -29.31 10.45 10.52
CA GLU A 12 -30.18 10.56 11.69
C GLU A 12 -30.46 9.20 12.33
N ASP A 13 -30.78 8.20 11.50
CA ASP A 13 -31.11 6.86 11.97
C ASP A 13 -29.89 6.11 12.49
N LEU A 14 -28.75 6.29 11.81
CA LEU A 14 -27.49 5.65 12.19
C LEU A 14 -26.93 6.19 13.51
N LYS A 15 -27.17 7.46 13.84
CA LYS A 15 -26.68 8.16 15.07
C LYS A 15 -25.19 7.95 15.34
N SER A 16 -24.42 7.64 14.31
CA SER A 16 -22.99 7.33 14.37
C SER A 16 -22.26 7.98 13.21
N THR A 17 -20.94 7.86 13.19
CA THR A 17 -20.17 8.21 12.01
C THR A 17 -20.36 7.16 10.92
N ALA A 18 -20.63 7.58 9.68
CA ALA A 18 -20.82 6.68 8.55
C ALA A 18 -20.06 7.16 7.32
N ASN A 19 -19.45 6.24 6.58
CA ASN A 19 -18.87 6.53 5.28
C ASN A 19 -19.95 6.51 4.18
N TYR A 20 -19.59 6.93 2.96
CA TYR A 20 -20.55 7.04 1.87
C TYR A 20 -21.19 5.71 1.44
N LEU A 21 -20.49 4.56 1.62
CA LEU A 21 -21.02 3.24 1.31
C LEU A 21 -22.05 2.80 2.34
N GLU A 22 -21.80 3.06 3.62
CA GLU A 22 -22.72 2.76 4.72
C GLU A 22 -24.01 3.60 4.58
N VAL A 23 -23.88 4.89 4.25
CA VAL A 23 -25.03 5.75 3.97
C VAL A 23 -25.81 5.26 2.75
N HIS A 24 -25.12 4.86 1.66
CA HIS A 24 -25.74 4.31 0.47
C HIS A 24 -26.52 3.03 0.78
N GLN A 25 -25.90 2.09 1.50
CA GLN A 25 -26.55 0.83 1.88
C GLN A 25 -27.79 1.09 2.72
N HIS A 26 -27.70 1.98 3.71
CA HIS A 26 -28.82 2.34 4.56
C HIS A 26 -30.00 2.96 3.75
N ILE A 27 -29.70 3.81 2.75
CA ILE A 27 -30.73 4.38 1.86
C ILE A 27 -31.46 3.29 1.07
N ILE A 28 -30.71 2.27 0.61
CA ILE A 28 -31.31 1.12 -0.13
C ILE A 28 -32.18 0.30 0.81
N ASP A 29 -31.67 -0.06 1.99
CA ASP A 29 -32.36 -0.93 2.96
C ASP A 29 -33.65 -0.30 3.48
N THR A 30 -33.66 1.02 3.63
CA THR A 30 -34.85 1.79 4.09
C THR A 30 -35.77 2.25 2.98
N GLY A 31 -35.30 2.22 1.72
CA GLY A 31 -36.08 2.71 0.58
C GLY A 31 -36.28 4.23 0.55
N TYR A 32 -35.44 5.01 1.25
CA TYR A 32 -35.60 6.47 1.35
C TYR A 32 -35.40 7.18 0.01
N TYR A 33 -34.65 6.58 -0.91
CA TYR A 33 -34.48 7.11 -2.25
C TYR A 33 -34.30 5.97 -3.28
N THR A 34 -34.95 6.10 -4.43
CA THR A 34 -34.80 5.15 -5.55
C THR A 34 -33.85 5.73 -6.57
N PHE A 35 -32.75 5.03 -6.80
CA PHE A 35 -31.77 5.42 -7.84
C PHE A 35 -32.28 5.01 -9.22
N THR A 36 -32.11 5.88 -10.20
CA THR A 36 -32.42 5.57 -11.61
C THR A 36 -31.32 4.71 -12.23
N GLU A 37 -31.70 3.77 -13.12
CA GLU A 37 -30.78 2.92 -13.86
C GLU A 37 -29.69 3.72 -14.61
N GLY A 38 -28.50 3.18 -14.72
CA GLY A 38 -27.37 3.76 -15.47
C GLY A 38 -26.52 4.79 -14.74
N LYS A 39 -26.74 5.04 -13.45
CA LYS A 39 -25.88 5.90 -12.59
C LYS A 39 -25.15 5.06 -11.57
N THR A 40 -23.98 5.54 -11.16
CA THR A 40 -23.22 4.99 -10.02
C THR A 40 -23.74 5.58 -8.72
N PRO A 41 -24.68 4.91 -8.01
CA PRO A 41 -25.36 5.48 -6.84
C PRO A 41 -24.39 5.89 -5.73
N GLU A 42 -23.36 5.08 -5.49
CA GLU A 42 -22.36 5.34 -4.46
C GLU A 42 -21.59 6.64 -4.73
N ASN A 43 -21.20 6.88 -5.99
CA ASN A 43 -20.51 8.11 -6.38
C ASN A 43 -21.42 9.33 -6.23
N THR A 44 -22.73 9.15 -6.44
CA THR A 44 -23.70 10.21 -6.22
C THR A 44 -23.81 10.56 -4.74
N ILE A 45 -23.88 9.57 -3.85
CA ILE A 45 -23.88 9.79 -2.40
C ILE A 45 -22.58 10.46 -1.95
N SER A 46 -21.43 9.98 -2.40
CA SER A 46 -20.12 10.57 -2.09
C SER A 46 -20.03 12.04 -2.52
N SER A 47 -20.53 12.35 -3.73
CA SER A 47 -20.57 13.72 -4.25
C SER A 47 -21.49 14.63 -3.44
N GLN A 48 -22.68 14.15 -3.05
CA GLN A 48 -23.64 14.90 -2.22
C GLN A 48 -23.12 15.14 -0.81
N LEU A 49 -22.51 14.14 -0.17
CA LEU A 49 -21.84 14.29 1.13
C LEU A 49 -20.71 15.32 1.06
N GLY A 50 -19.91 15.30 -0.01
CA GLY A 50 -18.90 16.33 -0.28
C GLY A 50 -19.49 17.72 -0.49
N GLU A 51 -20.70 17.81 -1.06
CA GLU A 51 -21.39 19.10 -1.28
C GLU A 51 -21.84 19.73 0.03
N PHE A 52 -22.34 18.96 1.02
CA PHE A 52 -22.66 19.49 2.35
C PHE A 52 -21.45 20.21 2.97
N ILE A 53 -20.27 19.61 2.86
CA ILE A 53 -19.04 20.20 3.42
C ILE A 53 -18.60 21.45 2.64
N ARG A 54 -18.64 21.39 1.29
CA ARG A 54 -18.25 22.56 0.46
C ARG A 54 -19.16 23.77 0.60
N LYS A 55 -20.44 23.54 0.95
CA LYS A 55 -21.43 24.60 1.15
C LYS A 55 -21.54 25.04 2.62
N ASP A 56 -20.62 24.60 3.47
CA ASP A 56 -20.63 24.87 4.91
C ASP A 56 -21.98 24.57 5.58
N ASP A 57 -22.64 23.49 5.18
CA ASP A 57 -23.90 23.07 5.79
C ASP A 57 -23.63 22.62 7.24
N THR A 58 -24.10 23.44 8.19
CA THR A 58 -23.83 23.26 9.62
C THR A 58 -24.41 21.97 10.21
N ARG A 59 -25.29 21.27 9.48
CA ARG A 59 -25.93 20.04 9.95
C ARG A 59 -25.03 18.82 9.84
N VAL A 60 -24.05 18.81 8.89
CA VAL A 60 -23.19 17.68 8.60
C VAL A 60 -21.73 18.06 8.80
N LYS A 61 -21.03 17.27 9.57
CA LYS A 61 -19.57 17.35 9.71
C LYS A 61 -18.91 16.07 9.19
N ARG A 62 -17.61 16.13 8.98
CA ARG A 62 -16.81 14.96 8.60
C ARG A 62 -15.56 14.84 9.42
N ILE A 63 -15.13 13.60 9.64
CA ILE A 63 -13.81 13.27 10.20
C ILE A 63 -13.07 12.42 9.18
N LYS A 64 -11.74 12.46 9.22
CA LYS A 64 -10.89 11.61 8.40
C LYS A 64 -10.58 10.35 9.19
N GLY A 65 -11.04 9.19 8.71
CA GLY A 65 -10.72 7.89 9.28
C GLY A 65 -9.36 7.35 8.81
N LYS A 66 -9.00 6.19 9.32
CA LYS A 66 -7.82 5.44 8.85
C LYS A 66 -7.98 5.13 7.36
N GLY A 67 -6.88 5.16 6.58
CA GLY A 67 -6.91 4.90 5.14
C GLY A 67 -7.44 6.05 4.26
N GLY A 68 -7.66 7.26 4.82
CA GLY A 68 -8.07 8.43 4.05
C GLY A 68 -9.57 8.52 3.76
N THR A 69 -10.36 7.51 4.16
CA THR A 69 -11.82 7.52 4.03
C THR A 69 -12.43 8.59 4.92
N TYR A 70 -13.40 9.33 4.40
CA TYR A 70 -14.16 10.29 5.20
C TYR A 70 -15.41 9.63 5.77
N TYR A 71 -15.64 9.89 7.08
CA TYR A 71 -16.85 9.54 7.79
C TYR A 71 -17.64 10.82 8.09
N TYR A 72 -18.94 10.75 7.91
CA TYR A 72 -19.86 11.87 8.05
C TYR A 72 -20.81 11.62 9.20
N TYR A 73 -21.24 12.68 9.87
CA TYR A 73 -22.18 12.61 11.00
C TYR A 73 -22.96 13.91 11.13
N LEU A 74 -24.10 13.83 11.81
CA LEU A 74 -24.88 15.02 12.13
C LEU A 74 -24.27 15.76 13.33
N THR A 75 -24.08 17.07 13.18
CA THR A 75 -23.47 17.95 14.20
C THR A 75 -24.13 17.86 15.57
N LYS A 76 -25.45 17.61 15.60
CA LYS A 76 -26.21 17.47 16.86
C LYS A 76 -25.79 16.28 17.71
N TYR A 77 -25.16 15.26 17.12
CA TYR A 77 -24.62 14.08 17.84
C TYR A 77 -23.12 14.22 18.18
N GLU A 78 -22.51 15.36 17.88
CA GLU A 78 -21.06 15.55 18.04
C GLU A 78 -20.59 15.28 19.49
N ALA A 79 -21.33 15.74 20.48
CA ALA A 79 -20.97 15.55 21.88
C ALA A 79 -21.02 14.08 22.33
N GLU A 80 -21.95 13.29 21.79
CA GLU A 80 -22.07 11.85 22.08
C GLU A 80 -20.97 11.06 21.35
N LEU A 81 -20.68 11.45 20.10
CA LEU A 81 -19.64 10.83 19.28
C LEU A 81 -18.22 11.14 19.76
N GLU A 82 -17.98 12.34 20.36
CA GLU A 82 -16.69 12.65 20.98
C GLU A 82 -16.36 11.75 22.18
N LEU A 83 -17.37 11.33 22.93
CA LEU A 83 -17.23 10.38 24.03
C LEU A 83 -16.89 8.98 23.48
N ASP A 84 -17.53 8.56 22.40
CA ASP A 84 -17.27 7.26 21.74
C ASP A 84 -15.89 7.24 21.06
N ILE A 85 -15.53 8.29 20.37
CA ILE A 85 -14.19 8.43 19.76
C ILE A 85 -13.10 8.45 20.83
N ARG A 86 -13.32 9.15 21.96
CA ARG A 86 -12.39 9.15 23.09
C ARG A 86 -12.35 7.81 23.82
N SER A 87 -13.49 7.13 23.97
CA SER A 87 -13.54 5.80 24.60
C SER A 87 -12.92 4.72 23.73
N GLN A 88 -13.12 4.77 22.41
CA GLN A 88 -12.46 3.89 21.43
C GLN A 88 -10.96 4.19 21.35
N ALA A 89 -10.56 5.45 21.33
CA ALA A 89 -9.14 5.84 21.40
C ALA A 89 -8.49 5.41 22.73
N ALA A 90 -9.20 5.50 23.86
CA ALA A 90 -8.71 5.04 25.17
C ALA A 90 -8.64 3.50 25.28
N ALA A 91 -9.60 2.78 24.68
CA ALA A 91 -9.62 1.31 24.66
C ALA A 91 -8.55 0.74 23.70
N GLU A 92 -8.26 1.43 22.61
CA GLU A 92 -7.16 1.09 21.70
C GLU A 92 -5.78 1.45 22.26
N THR A 93 -5.68 2.52 23.10
CA THR A 93 -4.42 2.90 23.76
C THR A 93 -3.99 1.89 24.84
N SER A 94 -4.92 1.08 25.36
CA SER A 94 -4.60 0.00 26.30
C SER A 94 -4.17 -1.32 25.62
N LYS A 95 -4.31 -1.45 24.30
CA LYS A 95 -3.95 -2.65 23.51
C LYS A 95 -2.92 -2.44 22.42
N GLN A 96 -2.56 -1.19 22.11
CA GLN A 96 -1.49 -0.89 21.18
C GLN A 96 -0.50 0.04 21.89
N GLY A 97 0.67 -0.51 22.21
CA GLY A 97 1.85 0.34 22.43
C GLY A 97 1.92 1.32 21.27
N LYS A 98 2.17 2.59 21.59
CA LYS A 98 2.30 3.77 20.72
C LYS A 98 2.45 3.38 19.25
N SER A 99 1.49 3.71 18.39
CA SER A 99 1.70 3.68 16.95
C SER A 99 2.82 4.69 16.68
N GLN A 100 4.05 4.22 16.65
CA GLN A 100 5.16 4.97 16.11
C GLN A 100 4.75 5.32 14.69
N ALA A 101 4.71 6.63 14.39
CA ALA A 101 4.58 7.07 13.01
C ALA A 101 5.86 6.63 12.31
N PHE A 102 5.82 5.44 11.68
CA PHE A 102 6.94 4.91 10.91
C PHE A 102 7.33 5.90 9.84
N THR A 103 8.57 6.29 9.83
CA THR A 103 9.17 7.02 8.71
C THR A 103 9.41 6.03 7.57
N GLU A 104 9.58 6.50 6.34
CA GLU A 104 9.94 5.64 5.20
C GLU A 104 11.22 4.85 5.48
N ARG A 105 12.15 5.43 6.24
CA ARG A 105 13.41 4.79 6.67
C ARG A 105 13.19 3.63 7.65
N ASP A 106 12.16 3.69 8.48
CA ASP A 106 11.82 2.59 9.41
C ASP A 106 11.30 1.37 8.64
N LEU A 107 10.63 1.58 7.47
CA LEU A 107 10.18 0.50 6.61
C LEU A 107 11.35 -0.34 6.07
N HIS A 108 12.51 0.26 5.83
CA HIS A 108 13.71 -0.47 5.40
C HIS A 108 14.16 -1.49 6.46
N ILE A 109 14.08 -1.12 7.75
CA ILE A 109 14.42 -2.00 8.87
C ILE A 109 13.41 -3.14 8.98
N LEU A 110 12.11 -2.84 8.89
CA LEU A 110 11.04 -3.83 8.94
C LEU A 110 11.17 -4.83 7.78
N LEU A 111 11.35 -4.32 6.55
CA LEU A 111 11.54 -5.17 5.37
C LEU A 111 12.80 -6.04 5.51
N SER A 112 13.92 -5.47 5.96
CA SER A 112 15.16 -6.24 6.16
C SER A 112 14.97 -7.39 7.16
N SER A 113 14.22 -7.15 8.24
CA SER A 113 13.90 -8.16 9.24
C SER A 113 13.00 -9.27 8.66
N PHE A 114 11.96 -8.90 7.89
CA PHE A 114 11.11 -9.86 7.18
C PHE A 114 11.90 -10.70 6.18
N LEU A 115 12.71 -10.06 5.34
CA LEU A 115 13.52 -10.75 4.32
C LEU A 115 14.54 -11.70 4.92
N LYS A 116 15.14 -11.33 6.06
CA LYS A 116 16.07 -12.21 6.78
C LYS A 116 15.38 -13.51 7.24
N SER A 117 14.12 -13.44 7.65
CA SER A 117 13.33 -14.64 8.01
C SER A 117 13.10 -15.60 6.83
N THR A 118 13.16 -15.07 5.60
CA THR A 118 13.04 -15.83 4.33
C THR A 118 14.39 -16.13 3.67
N ASN A 119 15.50 -16.05 4.42
CA ASN A 119 16.88 -16.25 3.93
C ASN A 119 17.29 -15.30 2.80
N THR A 120 16.74 -14.10 2.78
CA THR A 120 17.13 -13.05 1.84
C THR A 120 17.89 -11.95 2.59
N TYR A 121 19.12 -11.70 2.18
CA TYR A 121 19.95 -10.61 2.70
C TYR A 121 19.67 -9.35 1.91
N SER A 122 19.47 -8.23 2.59
CA SER A 122 19.08 -6.98 1.93
C SER A 122 19.97 -5.80 2.28
N LYS A 123 20.04 -4.84 1.39
CA LYS A 123 20.78 -3.59 1.54
C LYS A 123 19.93 -2.43 1.04
N THR A 124 19.87 -1.34 1.82
CA THR A 124 19.29 -0.06 1.40
C THR A 124 20.19 0.64 0.38
N ILE A 125 19.61 1.17 -0.68
CA ILE A 125 20.30 1.98 -1.67
C ILE A 125 19.99 3.46 -1.40
N PHE A 126 21.02 4.23 -1.10
CA PHE A 126 20.87 5.66 -0.82
C PHE A 126 20.93 6.46 -2.10
N HIS A 127 19.80 6.97 -2.56
CA HIS A 127 19.67 7.76 -3.78
C HIS A 127 20.54 9.02 -3.76
N GLU A 128 20.75 9.61 -2.59
CA GLU A 128 21.55 10.82 -2.39
C GLU A 128 23.03 10.65 -2.78
N LYS A 129 23.49 9.40 -2.84
CA LYS A 129 24.85 9.06 -3.23
C LYS A 129 25.03 8.86 -4.74
N SER A 130 23.95 8.93 -5.51
CA SER A 130 24.01 8.81 -6.96
C SER A 130 24.69 10.03 -7.59
N LYS A 131 25.54 9.80 -8.59
CA LYS A 131 26.07 10.87 -9.42
C LYS A 131 24.90 11.53 -10.16
N ASN A 132 24.84 12.87 -10.14
CA ASN A 132 23.76 13.65 -10.76
C ASN A 132 22.36 13.38 -10.15
N SER A 133 22.27 13.14 -8.83
CA SER A 133 21.02 12.87 -8.11
C SER A 133 19.94 13.96 -8.29
N LYS A 134 20.28 15.15 -8.82
CA LYS A 134 19.36 16.26 -9.09
C LYS A 134 18.58 16.12 -10.40
N ASP A 135 18.97 15.20 -11.26
CA ASP A 135 18.31 15.00 -12.56
C ASP A 135 17.06 14.13 -12.37
N ASP A 136 15.88 14.68 -12.66
CA ASP A 136 14.58 14.04 -12.44
C ASP A 136 14.45 12.66 -13.11
N HIS A 137 15.11 12.43 -14.25
CA HIS A 137 15.09 11.14 -14.94
C HIS A 137 15.85 10.02 -14.18
N GLN A 138 16.64 10.34 -13.16
CA GLN A 138 17.35 9.35 -12.35
C GLN A 138 16.53 8.82 -11.16
N LYS A 139 15.41 9.46 -10.80
CA LYS A 139 14.51 9.01 -9.71
C LYS A 139 13.90 7.62 -9.94
N TRP A 140 13.91 7.16 -11.20
CA TRP A 140 13.28 5.90 -11.62
C TRP A 140 14.31 4.84 -12.03
N VAL A 141 15.55 4.96 -11.54
CA VAL A 141 16.67 4.10 -11.96
C VAL A 141 17.08 3.14 -10.87
N HIS A 142 16.99 3.56 -9.60
CA HIS A 142 17.41 2.76 -8.45
C HIS A 142 16.22 2.35 -7.59
N PRO A 143 16.16 1.08 -7.13
CA PRO A 143 15.21 0.67 -6.10
C PRO A 143 15.60 1.26 -4.74
N ASP A 144 14.67 1.24 -3.80
CA ASP A 144 14.92 1.63 -2.41
C ASP A 144 15.82 0.61 -1.69
N MET A 145 15.62 -0.68 -2.00
CA MET A 145 16.43 -1.76 -1.45
C MET A 145 16.73 -2.84 -2.49
N VAL A 146 17.88 -3.47 -2.33
CA VAL A 146 18.27 -4.68 -3.08
C VAL A 146 18.38 -5.85 -2.10
N GLY A 147 17.92 -7.03 -2.51
CA GLY A 147 18.08 -8.26 -1.76
C GLY A 147 18.80 -9.33 -2.55
N ILE A 148 19.50 -10.22 -1.85
CA ILE A 148 20.12 -11.40 -2.42
C ILE A 148 19.69 -12.63 -1.62
N SER A 149 19.14 -13.61 -2.29
CA SER A 149 18.89 -14.94 -1.73
C SER A 149 19.82 -15.95 -2.37
N PHE A 150 20.32 -16.89 -1.56
CA PHE A 150 21.26 -17.92 -2.01
C PHE A 150 20.57 -19.27 -2.06
N LEU A 151 21.00 -20.10 -3.01
CA LEU A 151 20.57 -21.49 -3.08
C LEU A 151 21.10 -22.25 -1.85
N ASN A 152 20.20 -22.58 -0.92
CA ASN A 152 20.56 -23.28 0.32
C ASN A 152 20.56 -24.80 0.09
N LEU A 153 21.66 -25.33 -0.46
CA LEU A 153 21.86 -26.75 -0.65
C LEU A 153 22.46 -27.37 0.63
N GLN A 154 21.79 -28.39 1.17
CA GLN A 154 22.26 -29.11 2.36
C GLN A 154 23.15 -30.31 1.97
N ASN A 155 22.84 -30.99 0.87
CA ASN A 155 23.56 -32.18 0.44
C ASN A 155 24.96 -31.85 -0.09
N PRO A 156 26.04 -32.51 0.38
CA PRO A 156 27.41 -32.30 -0.10
C PRO A 156 27.59 -32.53 -1.62
N ILE A 157 26.89 -33.52 -2.19
CA ILE A 157 26.96 -33.83 -3.63
C ILE A 157 26.35 -32.67 -4.43
N SER A 158 25.19 -32.15 -4.00
CA SER A 158 24.57 -30.99 -4.64
C SER A 158 25.42 -29.73 -4.55
N LYS A 159 26.12 -29.52 -3.43
CA LYS A 159 27.11 -28.44 -3.26
C LYS A 159 28.30 -28.58 -4.21
N ALA A 160 28.81 -29.84 -4.38
CA ALA A 160 29.87 -30.12 -5.32
C ALA A 160 29.45 -29.91 -6.77
N LEU A 161 28.24 -30.36 -7.13
CA LEU A 161 27.65 -30.14 -8.45
C LEU A 161 27.53 -28.65 -8.77
N LEU A 162 27.04 -27.83 -7.84
CA LEU A 162 26.90 -26.37 -8.03
C LEU A 162 28.25 -25.71 -8.36
N LYS A 163 29.36 -26.18 -7.78
CA LYS A 163 30.70 -25.67 -8.09
C LYS A 163 31.17 -25.99 -9.51
N VAL A 164 30.67 -27.07 -10.10
CA VAL A 164 31.07 -27.53 -11.43
C VAL A 164 30.20 -26.93 -12.53
N VAL A 165 28.93 -26.61 -12.22
CA VAL A 165 27.98 -26.05 -13.18
C VAL A 165 28.14 -24.55 -13.23
N ASN A 166 28.91 -24.06 -14.21
CA ASN A 166 29.21 -22.61 -14.40
C ASN A 166 27.99 -21.73 -14.74
N GLN A 167 26.82 -22.31 -14.95
CA GLN A 167 25.60 -21.60 -15.35
C GLN A 167 24.47 -21.67 -14.31
N ALA A 168 24.70 -22.31 -13.17
CA ALA A 168 23.69 -22.32 -12.12
C ALA A 168 23.72 -20.99 -11.36
N ASP A 169 22.63 -20.27 -11.38
CA ASP A 169 22.42 -19.10 -10.53
C ASP A 169 22.46 -19.52 -9.06
N ALA A 170 23.64 -19.49 -8.47
CA ALA A 170 23.84 -19.78 -7.05
C ALA A 170 23.11 -18.76 -6.15
N PHE A 171 22.68 -17.67 -6.72
CA PHE A 171 21.94 -16.58 -6.04
C PHE A 171 20.86 -16.02 -6.94
N LYS A 172 19.92 -15.32 -6.31
CA LYS A 172 18.89 -14.52 -6.99
C LYS A 172 18.92 -13.10 -6.43
N ILE A 173 18.77 -12.12 -7.31
CA ILE A 173 18.73 -10.70 -6.94
C ILE A 173 17.29 -10.23 -6.96
N HIS A 174 16.92 -9.51 -5.90
CA HIS A 174 15.59 -8.94 -5.69
C HIS A 174 15.69 -7.43 -5.62
N SER A 175 14.73 -6.75 -6.23
CA SER A 175 14.57 -5.30 -6.19
C SER A 175 13.31 -4.95 -5.44
N TYR A 176 13.37 -4.00 -4.52
CA TYR A 176 12.23 -3.59 -3.69
C TYR A 176 12.01 -2.09 -3.78
N GLU A 177 10.79 -1.69 -4.13
CA GLU A 177 10.29 -0.33 -4.06
C GLU A 177 9.36 -0.22 -2.86
N LEU A 178 9.63 0.72 -1.92
CA LEU A 178 8.92 0.85 -0.66
C LEU A 178 7.98 2.05 -0.67
N LYS A 179 6.79 1.85 -0.11
CA LYS A 179 5.83 2.93 0.14
C LYS A 179 5.21 2.76 1.52
N LYS A 180 4.94 3.89 2.17
CA LYS A 180 4.28 3.87 3.47
C LYS A 180 2.84 3.40 3.34
N GLU A 181 2.12 3.97 2.38
CA GLU A 181 0.69 3.68 2.17
C GLU A 181 0.34 3.79 0.69
N ILE A 182 -0.63 2.99 0.26
CA ILE A 182 -1.21 3.03 -1.09
C ILE A 182 -2.74 3.01 -0.92
N ASN A 183 -3.37 4.16 -1.13
CA ASN A 183 -4.78 4.37 -0.81
C ASN A 183 -5.67 4.53 -2.04
N THR A 184 -5.09 4.87 -3.20
CA THR A 184 -5.83 5.16 -4.42
C THR A 184 -5.28 4.38 -5.61
N ASP A 185 -6.13 4.14 -6.60
CA ASP A 185 -5.75 3.50 -7.87
C ASP A 185 -4.63 4.27 -8.60
N TYR A 186 -4.65 5.61 -8.53
CA TYR A 186 -3.59 6.43 -9.11
C TYR A 186 -2.25 6.23 -8.41
N GLU A 187 -2.22 6.22 -7.07
CA GLU A 187 -1.01 5.95 -6.29
C GLU A 187 -0.48 4.55 -6.56
N LEU A 188 -1.38 3.55 -6.58
CA LEU A 188 -1.02 2.18 -6.92
C LEU A 188 -0.32 2.11 -8.27
N LYS A 189 -0.94 2.61 -9.33
CA LYS A 189 -0.35 2.57 -10.68
C LYS A 189 0.99 3.29 -10.75
N LYS A 190 1.07 4.49 -10.18
CA LYS A 190 2.31 5.27 -10.13
C LYS A 190 3.45 4.50 -9.47
N THR A 191 3.22 3.96 -8.27
CA THR A 191 4.25 3.25 -7.49
C THR A 191 4.56 1.88 -8.08
N PHE A 192 3.55 1.20 -8.64
CA PHE A 192 3.74 -0.08 -9.30
C PHE A 192 4.63 0.04 -10.56
N PHE A 193 4.40 1.06 -11.40
CA PHE A 193 5.26 1.30 -12.56
C PHE A 193 6.65 1.79 -12.18
N GLN A 194 6.81 2.45 -11.04
CA GLN A 194 8.13 2.74 -10.48
C GLN A 194 8.84 1.43 -10.11
N ALA A 195 8.17 0.49 -9.44
CA ALA A 195 8.71 -0.83 -9.14
C ALA A 195 9.05 -1.63 -10.41
N VAL A 196 8.23 -1.56 -11.48
CA VAL A 196 8.51 -2.17 -12.78
C VAL A 196 9.82 -1.63 -13.36
N SER A 197 9.98 -0.29 -13.38
CA SER A 197 11.17 0.36 -13.90
C SER A 197 12.42 -0.01 -13.11
N ASN A 198 12.35 0.11 -11.78
CA ASN A 198 13.48 -0.08 -10.88
C ASN A 198 13.91 -1.54 -10.70
N SER A 199 13.10 -2.50 -11.18
CA SER A 199 13.38 -3.94 -11.08
C SER A 199 13.63 -4.62 -12.43
N SER A 200 13.68 -3.88 -13.52
CA SER A 200 13.80 -4.46 -14.87
C SER A 200 15.05 -5.33 -15.07
N TRP A 201 16.08 -5.11 -14.31
CA TRP A 201 17.37 -5.77 -14.32
C TRP A 201 17.51 -6.95 -13.34
N ALA A 202 16.61 -7.05 -12.35
CA ALA A 202 16.66 -8.03 -11.26
C ALA A 202 15.90 -9.32 -11.59
N ASN A 203 16.23 -10.43 -10.90
CA ASN A 203 15.47 -11.68 -11.03
C ASN A 203 14.02 -11.53 -10.56
N TYR A 204 13.81 -10.74 -9.49
CA TYR A 204 12.49 -10.51 -8.90
C TYR A 204 12.32 -9.04 -8.53
N GLY A 205 11.21 -8.45 -8.88
CA GLY A 205 10.83 -7.09 -8.49
C GLY A 205 9.62 -7.10 -7.57
N TYR A 206 9.65 -6.28 -6.52
CA TYR A 206 8.56 -6.18 -5.54
C TYR A 206 8.20 -4.74 -5.27
N LEU A 207 6.90 -4.48 -5.21
CA LEU A 207 6.32 -3.32 -4.55
C LEU A 207 6.02 -3.71 -3.09
N VAL A 208 6.49 -2.90 -2.16
CA VAL A 208 6.34 -3.15 -0.71
C VAL A 208 5.59 -1.99 -0.09
N ALA A 209 4.50 -2.25 0.61
CA ALA A 209 3.76 -1.21 1.31
C ALA A 209 3.39 -1.63 2.73
N PHE A 210 3.38 -0.66 3.65
CA PHE A 210 2.99 -0.89 5.04
C PHE A 210 1.46 -0.92 5.19
N ASP A 211 0.75 -0.10 4.39
CA ASP A 211 -0.70 -0.06 4.36
C ASP A 211 -1.18 -0.02 2.91
N ILE A 212 -2.08 -0.94 2.57
CA ILE A 212 -2.67 -1.06 1.25
C ILE A 212 -4.18 -1.09 1.43
N SER A 213 -4.90 -0.21 0.73
CA SER A 213 -6.36 -0.20 0.78
C SER A 213 -6.95 -1.44 0.13
N GLY A 214 -7.82 -2.16 0.86
CA GLY A 214 -8.39 -3.44 0.41
C GLY A 214 -9.26 -3.38 -0.85
N ASN A 215 -9.66 -2.18 -1.28
CA ASN A 215 -10.40 -1.99 -2.54
C ASN A 215 -9.49 -2.00 -3.80
N LEU A 216 -8.18 -2.22 -3.62
CA LEU A 216 -7.20 -2.24 -4.70
C LEU A 216 -6.77 -3.67 -5.10
N ASP A 217 -7.27 -4.70 -4.43
CA ASP A 217 -6.83 -6.08 -4.60
C ASP A 217 -6.96 -6.58 -6.05
N ASP A 218 -8.10 -6.35 -6.69
CA ASP A 218 -8.34 -6.76 -8.09
C ASP A 218 -7.35 -6.10 -9.06
N GLU A 219 -7.06 -4.82 -8.85
CA GLU A 219 -6.13 -4.10 -9.71
C GLU A 219 -4.68 -4.50 -9.44
N ILE A 220 -4.32 -4.80 -8.20
CA ILE A 220 -3.00 -5.34 -7.83
C ILE A 220 -2.80 -6.70 -8.50
N GLU A 221 -3.79 -7.59 -8.44
CA GLU A 221 -3.74 -8.90 -9.10
C GLU A 221 -3.55 -8.75 -10.61
N ARG A 222 -4.33 -7.89 -11.24
CA ARG A 222 -4.23 -7.60 -12.67
C ARG A 222 -2.84 -7.10 -13.07
N LEU A 223 -2.28 -6.17 -12.29
CA LEU A 223 -0.95 -5.60 -12.53
C LEU A 223 0.15 -6.66 -12.29
N ASN A 224 0.04 -7.47 -11.23
CA ASN A 224 0.96 -8.57 -10.97
C ASN A 224 0.98 -9.57 -12.14
N GLN A 225 -0.20 -9.99 -12.61
CA GLN A 225 -0.32 -10.92 -13.74
C GLN A 225 0.29 -10.34 -15.03
N SER A 226 0.10 -9.05 -15.29
CA SER A 226 0.58 -8.38 -16.49
C SER A 226 2.10 -8.16 -16.50
N PHE A 227 2.67 -7.71 -15.37
CA PHE A 227 4.07 -7.25 -15.31
C PHE A 227 4.97 -8.14 -14.46
N GLY A 228 4.42 -9.05 -13.66
CA GLY A 228 5.19 -9.99 -12.85
C GLY A 228 5.90 -9.36 -11.65
N ILE A 229 5.50 -8.16 -11.22
CA ILE A 229 5.98 -7.53 -9.99
C ILE A 229 5.19 -8.09 -8.82
N GLY A 230 5.89 -8.61 -7.81
CA GLY A 230 5.25 -9.08 -6.59
C GLY A 230 4.83 -7.93 -5.68
N VAL A 231 3.94 -8.22 -4.73
CA VAL A 231 3.49 -7.25 -3.74
C VAL A 231 3.66 -7.84 -2.35
N ILE A 232 4.31 -7.07 -1.47
CA ILE A 232 4.54 -7.40 -0.06
C ILE A 232 3.80 -6.40 0.81
N GLU A 233 2.98 -6.91 1.71
CA GLU A 233 2.38 -6.14 2.79
C GLU A 233 3.26 -6.22 4.03
N LEU A 234 3.84 -5.09 4.47
CA LEU A 234 4.59 -4.99 5.70
C LEU A 234 3.66 -4.73 6.88
N LYS A 235 4.05 -5.27 8.03
CA LYS A 235 3.40 -4.99 9.32
C LYS A 235 4.44 -4.49 10.33
N ALA A 236 3.97 -3.85 11.41
CA ALA A 236 4.83 -3.39 12.50
C ALA A 236 5.61 -4.54 13.15
N ASP A 237 5.01 -5.72 13.21
CA ASP A 237 5.71 -6.97 13.48
C ASP A 237 6.12 -7.60 12.13
N PRO A 238 7.42 -7.66 11.81
CA PRO A 238 7.89 -8.22 10.54
C PRO A 238 7.45 -9.65 10.28
N TYR A 239 7.23 -10.46 11.33
CA TYR A 239 6.76 -11.85 11.19
C TYR A 239 5.29 -11.97 10.76
N GLN A 240 4.52 -10.90 10.86
CA GLN A 240 3.15 -10.81 10.36
C GLN A 240 3.09 -10.26 8.93
N SER A 241 4.23 -9.81 8.40
CA SER A 241 4.33 -9.37 7.01
C SER A 241 4.16 -10.54 6.05
N LYS A 242 3.59 -10.32 4.89
CA LYS A 242 3.29 -11.39 3.93
C LYS A 242 3.48 -10.94 2.49
N ILE A 243 3.83 -11.90 1.64
CA ILE A 243 3.79 -11.73 0.18
C ILE A 243 2.33 -11.92 -0.23
N LEU A 244 1.67 -10.85 -0.67
CA LEU A 244 0.30 -10.92 -1.20
C LEU A 244 0.30 -11.58 -2.58
N TYR A 245 1.21 -11.14 -3.45
CA TYR A 245 1.38 -11.65 -4.80
C TYR A 245 2.86 -11.93 -5.06
N PRO A 246 3.23 -13.15 -5.50
CA PRO A 246 4.63 -13.48 -5.78
C PRO A 246 5.12 -12.77 -7.05
N ALA A 247 6.40 -12.39 -7.05
CA ALA A 247 7.05 -11.88 -8.25
C ALA A 247 7.34 -13.01 -9.24
N ARG A 248 7.31 -12.69 -10.55
CA ARG A 248 7.73 -13.60 -11.61
C ARG A 248 9.24 -13.50 -11.83
N TYR A 249 9.87 -14.63 -12.02
CA TYR A 249 11.28 -14.72 -12.36
C TYR A 249 11.61 -14.04 -13.71
N LYS A 250 12.73 -13.32 -13.74
CA LYS A 250 13.34 -12.73 -14.93
C LYS A 250 14.84 -13.04 -14.95
N GLU A 251 15.44 -13.06 -16.12
CA GLU A 251 16.89 -13.13 -16.25
C GLU A 251 17.54 -11.81 -15.81
N LEU A 252 18.77 -11.90 -15.28
CA LEU A 252 19.53 -10.70 -14.88
C LEU A 252 19.98 -9.92 -16.10
N ASP A 253 19.77 -8.60 -16.10
CA ASP A 253 20.37 -7.69 -17.06
C ASP A 253 21.67 -7.10 -16.52
N PHE A 254 22.77 -7.79 -16.78
CA PHE A 254 24.11 -7.37 -16.35
C PHE A 254 24.55 -6.03 -16.94
N LYS A 255 24.05 -5.64 -18.12
CA LYS A 255 24.36 -4.32 -18.70
C LYS A 255 23.76 -3.20 -17.86
N THR A 256 22.51 -3.38 -17.44
CA THR A 256 21.85 -2.42 -16.54
C THR A 256 22.50 -2.43 -15.17
N ILE A 257 22.83 -3.59 -14.60
CA ILE A 257 23.54 -3.70 -13.31
C ILE A 257 24.87 -2.92 -13.37
N ASP A 258 25.70 -3.14 -14.38
CA ASP A 258 26.99 -2.42 -14.55
C ASP A 258 26.80 -0.90 -14.66
N LYS A 259 25.74 -0.46 -15.35
CA LYS A 259 25.36 0.96 -15.41
C LYS A 259 24.99 1.51 -14.04
N LEU A 260 24.18 0.79 -13.26
CA LEU A 260 23.72 1.19 -11.93
C LEU A 260 24.89 1.29 -10.94
N CYS A 261 25.82 0.32 -10.95
CA CYS A 261 27.04 0.36 -10.16
C CYS A 261 27.93 1.58 -10.48
N LYS A 262 27.94 2.04 -11.73
CA LYS A 262 28.69 3.25 -12.13
C LYS A 262 28.05 4.54 -11.64
N ILE A 263 26.72 4.55 -11.52
CA ILE A 263 25.94 5.72 -11.11
C ILE A 263 25.94 5.86 -9.59
N ASN A 264 25.73 4.76 -8.86
CA ASN A 264 25.60 4.75 -7.41
C ASN A 264 26.59 3.77 -6.75
N PRO A 265 27.50 4.27 -5.89
CA PRO A 265 28.47 3.39 -5.20
C PRO A 265 27.87 2.47 -4.17
N ASP A 266 26.62 2.69 -3.76
CA ASP A 266 25.91 1.80 -2.82
C ASP A 266 25.20 0.64 -3.53
N PHE A 267 25.05 0.71 -4.84
CA PHE A 267 24.49 -0.37 -5.66
C PHE A 267 25.52 -1.48 -5.91
#